data_1b54e4231be825d3757ecb390d2dfba4
#
_entry.id   1b54e4231be825d3757ecb390d2dfba4
#
_cell.length_a   1.000
_cell.length_b   1.000
_cell.length_c   1.000
_cell.angle_alpha   90.00
_cell.angle_beta   90.00
_cell.angle_gamma   90.00
#
_symmetry.space_group_name_H-M   'P 1'
#
loop_
_entity.id
_entity.type
_entity.pdbx_description
1 polymer ?
#
loop_
_entity_poly.entity_id
_entity_poly.type
_entity_poly.pdbx_seq_one_letter_code
_entity_poly.pdbx_strand_id
1 'polypeptide(L)'
;MKMKLKISFIIILITQFSDSTLFAQEFGIQLYSLRNQFNTNVEESLKTIADWGINTIEGGDTYGMKENEFRALLTKYELNPISIGASYEDLRDHPEKVAQKALRYGARFVMCSWIPHDGNRFDIENTKAAVKVFNEAGAVLKREGIILAYHAHGYEFRPYEYGSLFDYMAQNAKNFSLEMDVFWITHGGEDPIALLDKYPDFVVMLHLKDMEKGLQGNDSGSADVETNVILGQGQIDIEGIVKKAYQQGVRYMFIEDESSRVIEQVPKSLSFLKSISLN
;
A
#
# COMPACT_ATOMS: atom_id res chain seq x y z
N MET A 1 60.47 -19.65 44.51
CA MET A 1 60.18 -19.88 43.12
C MET A 1 58.80 -19.30 42.83
N LYS A 2 58.69 -18.10 42.22
CA LYS A 2 57.42 -17.38 42.00
C LYS A 2 56.97 -17.68 40.57
N MET A 3 55.88 -18.42 40.44
CA MET A 3 55.22 -18.76 39.14
C MET A 3 54.40 -17.55 38.65
N LYS A 4 54.80 -16.97 37.53
CA LYS A 4 54.04 -15.88 36.87
C LYS A 4 52.98 -16.51 35.98
N LEU A 5 51.68 -16.31 36.35
CA LEU A 5 50.54 -16.68 35.56
C LEU A 5 50.38 -15.67 34.42
N LYS A 6 50.54 -16.10 33.16
CA LYS A 6 50.24 -15.28 31.99
C LYS A 6 48.78 -15.47 31.65
N ILE A 7 47.97 -14.44 31.87
CA ILE A 7 46.56 -14.39 31.39
C ILE A 7 46.60 -13.84 29.97
N SER A 8 46.28 -14.69 28.97
CA SER A 8 46.06 -14.27 27.59
C SER A 8 44.59 -13.85 27.42
N PHE A 9 44.38 -12.56 27.18
CA PHE A 9 43.08 -12.07 26.76
C PHE A 9 42.86 -12.41 25.30
N ILE A 10 41.91 -13.29 25.03
CA ILE A 10 41.37 -13.53 23.65
C ILE A 10 40.27 -12.49 23.43
N ILE A 11 40.57 -11.50 22.59
CA ILE A 11 39.56 -10.56 22.09
C ILE A 11 38.78 -11.28 20.98
N ILE A 12 37.57 -11.72 21.31
CA ILE A 12 36.64 -12.23 20.31
C ILE A 12 36.01 -10.99 19.64
N LEU A 13 36.46 -10.69 18.43
CA LEU A 13 35.85 -9.70 17.58
C LEU A 13 34.50 -10.29 17.06
N ILE A 14 33.40 -9.94 17.74
CA ILE A 14 32.07 -10.24 17.22
C ILE A 14 31.82 -9.24 16.09
N THR A 15 32.11 -9.64 14.86
CA THR A 15 31.57 -8.97 13.66
C THR A 15 30.08 -9.22 13.65
N GLN A 16 29.28 -8.23 14.05
CA GLN A 16 27.86 -8.21 13.72
C GLN A 16 27.75 -8.05 12.21
N PHE A 17 27.62 -9.19 11.52
CA PHE A 17 27.02 -9.16 10.19
C PHE A 17 25.54 -8.78 10.41
N SER A 18 25.20 -7.51 10.16
CA SER A 18 23.82 -7.17 9.86
C SER A 18 23.50 -7.86 8.52
N ASP A 19 22.89 -9.04 8.60
CA ASP A 19 22.19 -9.61 7.46
C ASP A 19 21.06 -8.65 7.12
N SER A 20 21.37 -7.61 6.34
CA SER A 20 20.38 -6.96 5.50
C SER A 20 20.03 -7.97 4.42
N THR A 21 19.12 -8.89 4.75
CA THR A 21 18.41 -9.64 3.72
C THR A 21 17.70 -8.59 2.88
N LEU A 22 18.28 -8.26 1.73
CA LEU A 22 17.62 -7.50 0.68
C LEU A 22 16.39 -8.33 0.29
N PHE A 23 15.25 -7.97 0.87
CA PHE A 23 13.99 -8.59 0.49
C PHE A 23 13.72 -8.19 -0.95
N ALA A 24 13.50 -9.16 -1.82
CA ALA A 24 13.11 -8.87 -3.20
C ALA A 24 11.84 -8.03 -3.21
N GLN A 25 11.85 -6.98 -4.05
CA GLN A 25 10.67 -6.17 -4.30
C GLN A 25 9.54 -7.04 -4.86
N GLU A 26 8.34 -6.92 -4.31
CA GLU A 26 7.16 -7.62 -4.81
C GLU A 26 6.19 -6.64 -5.48
N PHE A 27 6.03 -6.79 -6.78
CA PHE A 27 5.02 -6.09 -7.54
C PHE A 27 3.75 -6.92 -7.62
N GLY A 28 2.66 -6.35 -7.14
CA GLY A 28 1.34 -6.96 -7.11
C GLY A 28 0.31 -6.16 -7.91
N ILE A 29 -0.96 -6.48 -7.71
CA ILE A 29 -2.09 -5.74 -8.28
C ILE A 29 -3.16 -5.50 -7.23
N GLN A 30 -3.73 -4.29 -7.22
CA GLN A 30 -4.97 -3.99 -6.51
C GLN A 30 -6.14 -4.56 -7.33
N LEU A 31 -6.93 -5.46 -6.73
CA LEU A 31 -8.03 -6.15 -7.44
C LEU A 31 -9.13 -5.22 -7.94
N TYR A 32 -9.26 -4.03 -7.33
CA TYR A 32 -10.21 -3.01 -7.79
C TYR A 32 -9.94 -2.54 -9.22
N SER A 33 -8.70 -2.68 -9.69
CA SER A 33 -8.34 -2.44 -11.09
C SER A 33 -9.21 -3.26 -12.07
N LEU A 34 -9.55 -4.50 -11.71
CA LEU A 34 -10.37 -5.39 -12.53
C LEU A 34 -11.84 -5.45 -12.07
N ARG A 35 -12.34 -4.45 -11.32
CA ARG A 35 -13.71 -4.47 -10.77
C ARG A 35 -14.79 -4.77 -11.81
N ASN A 36 -14.65 -4.27 -13.02
CA ASN A 36 -15.61 -4.52 -14.12
C ASN A 36 -15.55 -5.97 -14.61
N GLN A 37 -14.35 -6.55 -14.70
CA GLN A 37 -14.12 -7.94 -15.08
C GLN A 37 -14.61 -8.89 -13.98
N PHE A 38 -14.34 -8.58 -12.73
CA PHE A 38 -14.83 -9.34 -11.57
C PHE A 38 -16.36 -9.38 -11.50
N ASN A 39 -17.04 -8.29 -11.83
CA ASN A 39 -18.51 -8.26 -11.93
C ASN A 39 -19.06 -9.16 -13.04
N THR A 40 -18.23 -9.53 -14.01
CA THR A 40 -18.62 -10.41 -15.12
C THR A 40 -18.28 -11.87 -14.81
N ASN A 41 -17.04 -12.17 -14.40
CA ASN A 41 -16.57 -13.51 -14.09
C ASN A 41 -15.37 -13.48 -13.14
N VAL A 42 -15.62 -13.86 -11.89
CA VAL A 42 -14.60 -13.81 -10.83
C VAL A 42 -13.43 -14.76 -11.14
N GLU A 43 -13.73 -16.01 -11.53
CA GLU A 43 -12.69 -17.00 -11.78
C GLU A 43 -11.79 -16.61 -12.97
N GLU A 44 -12.36 -16.14 -14.06
CA GLU A 44 -11.61 -15.69 -15.23
C GLU A 44 -10.75 -14.47 -14.93
N SER A 45 -11.23 -13.56 -14.09
CA SER A 45 -10.47 -12.38 -13.65
C SER A 45 -9.24 -12.79 -12.82
N LEU A 46 -9.40 -13.73 -11.87
CA LEU A 46 -8.28 -14.25 -11.09
C LEU A 46 -7.29 -15.02 -11.98
N LYS A 47 -7.79 -15.81 -12.91
CA LYS A 47 -6.95 -16.50 -13.90
C LYS A 47 -6.15 -15.51 -14.75
N THR A 48 -6.77 -14.44 -15.20
CA THR A 48 -6.11 -13.38 -15.99
C THR A 48 -4.94 -12.76 -15.21
N ILE A 49 -5.11 -12.47 -13.92
CA ILE A 49 -4.03 -11.97 -13.06
C ILE A 49 -2.88 -12.98 -12.97
N ALA A 50 -3.20 -14.26 -12.75
CA ALA A 50 -2.19 -15.32 -12.69
C ALA A 50 -1.46 -15.50 -14.04
N ASP A 51 -2.17 -15.42 -15.17
CA ASP A 51 -1.60 -15.48 -16.52
C ASP A 51 -0.62 -14.33 -16.81
N TRP A 52 -0.78 -13.17 -16.17
CA TRP A 52 0.19 -12.07 -16.22
C TRP A 52 1.46 -12.35 -15.40
N GLY A 53 1.46 -13.43 -14.61
CA GLY A 53 2.58 -13.78 -13.72
C GLY A 53 2.63 -12.90 -12.48
N ILE A 54 1.47 -12.39 -12.03
CA ILE A 54 1.27 -11.71 -10.76
C ILE A 54 0.72 -12.72 -9.75
N ASN A 55 1.37 -12.85 -8.61
CA ASN A 55 0.93 -13.72 -7.52
C ASN A 55 0.63 -12.96 -6.21
N THR A 56 1.05 -11.70 -6.11
CA THR A 56 0.81 -10.84 -4.96
C THR A 56 -0.37 -9.92 -5.27
N ILE A 57 -1.40 -9.93 -4.42
CA ILE A 57 -2.61 -9.15 -4.64
C ILE A 57 -2.99 -8.35 -3.39
N GLU A 58 -3.69 -7.26 -3.63
CA GLU A 58 -4.46 -6.55 -2.63
C GLU A 58 -5.94 -6.59 -2.98
N GLY A 59 -6.80 -6.84 -1.97
CA GLY A 59 -8.24 -6.90 -2.17
C GLY A 59 -8.93 -7.50 -0.95
N GLY A 60 -10.00 -8.24 -1.15
CA GLY A 60 -10.73 -8.88 -0.04
C GLY A 60 -12.24 -8.78 -0.20
N ASP A 61 -12.70 -8.12 -1.28
CA ASP A 61 -14.05 -8.32 -1.79
C ASP A 61 -14.14 -9.70 -2.44
N THR A 62 -15.26 -10.36 -2.25
CA THR A 62 -15.54 -11.69 -2.83
C THR A 62 -16.39 -11.59 -4.09
N TYR A 63 -16.77 -10.39 -4.49
CA TYR A 63 -17.64 -10.13 -5.67
C TYR A 63 -18.91 -10.99 -5.67
N GLY A 64 -19.54 -11.12 -4.49
CA GLY A 64 -20.76 -11.89 -4.29
C GLY A 64 -20.58 -13.41 -4.13
N MET A 65 -19.35 -13.93 -4.20
CA MET A 65 -19.07 -15.33 -3.88
C MET A 65 -19.04 -15.56 -2.37
N LYS A 66 -19.20 -16.82 -1.93
CA LYS A 66 -18.88 -17.18 -0.55
C LYS A 66 -17.36 -17.06 -0.32
N GLU A 67 -16.99 -16.59 0.87
CA GLU A 67 -15.56 -16.38 1.23
C GLU A 67 -14.71 -17.63 1.00
N ASN A 68 -15.21 -18.80 1.38
CA ASN A 68 -14.47 -20.06 1.22
C ASN A 68 -14.27 -20.45 -0.26
N GLU A 69 -15.24 -20.17 -1.11
CA GLU A 69 -15.16 -20.44 -2.56
C GLU A 69 -14.14 -19.47 -3.22
N PHE A 70 -14.21 -18.18 -2.86
CA PHE A 70 -13.25 -17.19 -3.35
C PHE A 70 -11.81 -17.55 -2.94
N ARG A 71 -11.59 -17.89 -1.65
CA ARG A 71 -10.28 -18.33 -1.15
C ARG A 71 -9.77 -19.62 -1.83
N ALA A 72 -10.66 -20.54 -2.18
CA ALA A 72 -10.28 -21.74 -2.94
C ALA A 72 -9.78 -21.37 -4.35
N LEU A 73 -10.37 -20.36 -5.01
CA LEU A 73 -9.87 -19.83 -6.28
C LEU A 73 -8.52 -19.13 -6.12
N LEU A 74 -8.32 -18.35 -5.06
CA LEU A 74 -7.02 -17.74 -4.78
C LEU A 74 -5.93 -18.82 -4.65
N THR A 75 -6.22 -19.90 -3.92
CA THR A 75 -5.30 -21.05 -3.79
C THR A 75 -5.07 -21.74 -5.15
N LYS A 76 -6.14 -21.95 -5.94
CA LYS A 76 -6.04 -22.61 -7.26
C LYS A 76 -5.12 -21.85 -8.22
N TYR A 77 -5.13 -20.52 -8.18
CA TYR A 77 -4.35 -19.65 -9.04
C TYR A 77 -3.08 -19.12 -8.38
N GLU A 78 -2.70 -19.64 -7.21
CA GLU A 78 -1.51 -19.24 -6.45
C GLU A 78 -1.42 -17.74 -6.16
N LEU A 79 -2.57 -17.11 -5.92
CA LEU A 79 -2.67 -15.69 -5.60
C LEU A 79 -2.63 -15.47 -4.08
N ASN A 80 -1.72 -14.61 -3.63
CA ASN A 80 -1.45 -14.34 -2.23
C ASN A 80 -1.99 -12.95 -1.85
N PRO A 81 -3.09 -12.85 -1.11
CA PRO A 81 -3.60 -11.57 -0.63
C PRO A 81 -2.76 -11.05 0.53
N ILE A 82 -1.77 -10.21 0.22
CA ILE A 82 -0.88 -9.59 1.23
C ILE A 82 -1.61 -8.51 2.01
N SER A 83 -2.56 -7.84 1.39
CA SER A 83 -3.40 -6.80 1.97
C SER A 83 -4.87 -7.05 1.64
N ILE A 84 -5.76 -6.74 2.59
CA ILE A 84 -7.22 -6.74 2.38
C ILE A 84 -7.83 -5.39 2.73
N GLY A 85 -8.88 -5.00 1.99
CA GLY A 85 -9.66 -3.81 2.29
C GLY A 85 -10.57 -3.97 3.50
N ALA A 86 -10.72 -2.87 4.28
CA ALA A 86 -11.71 -2.72 5.33
C ALA A 86 -12.36 -1.33 5.26
N SER A 87 -13.66 -1.25 5.57
CA SER A 87 -14.35 0.04 5.68
C SER A 87 -13.93 0.77 6.96
N TYR A 88 -14.08 2.09 6.95
CA TYR A 88 -13.88 2.91 8.15
C TYR A 88 -14.80 2.46 9.30
N GLU A 89 -16.05 2.14 8.98
CA GLU A 89 -17.06 1.69 9.94
C GLU A 89 -16.67 0.35 10.57
N ASP A 90 -16.18 -0.61 9.77
CA ASP A 90 -15.72 -1.90 10.30
C ASP A 90 -14.51 -1.73 11.22
N LEU A 91 -13.58 -0.84 10.88
CA LEU A 91 -12.45 -0.52 11.73
C LEU A 91 -12.87 0.15 13.03
N ARG A 92 -13.87 1.04 13.00
CA ARG A 92 -14.40 1.72 14.18
C ARG A 92 -15.18 0.76 15.09
N ASP A 93 -16.05 -0.05 14.51
CA ASP A 93 -17.07 -0.78 15.28
C ASP A 93 -16.70 -2.25 15.51
N HIS A 94 -15.88 -2.85 14.65
CA HIS A 94 -15.60 -4.28 14.61
C HIS A 94 -14.14 -4.65 14.27
N PRO A 95 -13.11 -3.96 14.83
CA PRO A 95 -11.71 -4.19 14.43
C PRO A 95 -11.24 -5.65 14.65
N GLU A 96 -11.80 -6.37 15.63
CA GLU A 96 -11.49 -7.77 15.85
C GLU A 96 -12.00 -8.66 14.70
N LYS A 97 -13.16 -8.35 14.11
CA LYS A 97 -13.67 -9.08 12.93
C LYS A 97 -12.79 -8.83 11.71
N VAL A 98 -12.32 -7.58 11.56
CA VAL A 98 -11.37 -7.22 10.49
C VAL A 98 -10.07 -8.01 10.65
N ALA A 99 -9.50 -8.06 11.86
CA ALA A 99 -8.31 -8.86 12.16
C ALA A 99 -8.51 -10.35 11.83
N GLN A 100 -9.65 -10.94 12.25
CA GLN A 100 -9.98 -12.34 11.94
C GLN A 100 -10.14 -12.58 10.43
N LYS A 101 -10.72 -11.62 9.68
CA LYS A 101 -10.78 -11.72 8.21
C LYS A 101 -9.37 -11.72 7.63
N ALA A 102 -8.50 -10.78 8.03
CA ALA A 102 -7.11 -10.70 7.57
C ALA A 102 -6.35 -12.02 7.82
N LEU A 103 -6.47 -12.59 9.01
CA LEU A 103 -5.86 -13.88 9.36
C LEU A 103 -6.35 -15.02 8.46
N ARG A 104 -7.66 -15.09 8.16
CA ARG A 104 -8.20 -16.12 7.26
C ARG A 104 -7.65 -16.00 5.83
N TYR A 105 -7.34 -14.80 5.38
CA TYR A 105 -6.69 -14.55 4.08
C TYR A 105 -5.17 -14.70 4.12
N GLY A 106 -4.56 -14.80 5.30
CA GLY A 106 -3.10 -14.76 5.46
C GLY A 106 -2.52 -13.37 5.18
N ALA A 107 -3.36 -12.33 5.23
CA ALA A 107 -2.95 -10.97 4.95
C ALA A 107 -2.10 -10.38 6.09
N ARG A 108 -1.09 -9.63 5.71
CA ARG A 108 -0.20 -8.90 6.63
C ARG A 108 -0.66 -7.47 6.88
N PHE A 109 -1.45 -6.93 5.95
CA PHE A 109 -1.95 -5.57 5.98
C PHE A 109 -3.48 -5.55 5.87
N VAL A 110 -4.05 -4.52 6.45
CA VAL A 110 -5.42 -4.10 6.23
C VAL A 110 -5.38 -2.66 5.73
N MET A 111 -5.98 -2.41 4.59
CA MET A 111 -6.04 -1.08 3.99
C MET A 111 -7.43 -0.48 4.16
N CYS A 112 -7.47 0.82 4.48
CA CYS A 112 -8.68 1.64 4.45
C CYS A 112 -8.46 2.81 3.50
N SER A 113 -9.30 2.93 2.46
CA SER A 113 -9.17 3.97 1.43
C SER A 113 -10.17 5.11 1.58
N TRP A 114 -11.05 5.06 2.58
CA TRP A 114 -12.09 6.08 2.71
C TRP A 114 -12.31 6.50 4.16
N ILE A 115 -12.33 7.81 4.38
CA ILE A 115 -12.75 8.44 5.64
C ILE A 115 -14.09 9.13 5.38
N PRO A 116 -15.15 8.87 6.15
CA PRO A 116 -16.45 9.50 5.95
C PRO A 116 -16.37 11.03 6.01
N HIS A 117 -16.83 11.67 4.94
CA HIS A 117 -16.95 13.13 4.85
C HIS A 117 -18.02 13.51 3.80
N ASP A 118 -18.44 14.76 3.79
CA ASP A 118 -19.57 15.26 3.03
C ASP A 118 -19.09 15.90 1.71
N GLY A 119 -19.24 15.22 0.59
CA GLY A 119 -18.75 15.69 -0.71
C GLY A 119 -17.25 16.04 -0.65
N ASN A 120 -16.88 17.25 -1.04
CA ASN A 120 -15.48 17.72 -0.98
C ASN A 120 -15.10 18.36 0.38
N ARG A 121 -15.90 18.22 1.43
CA ARG A 121 -15.64 18.83 2.74
C ARG A 121 -14.89 17.87 3.65
N PHE A 122 -13.63 17.64 3.34
CA PHE A 122 -12.71 16.98 4.24
C PHE A 122 -11.94 18.04 5.03
N ASP A 123 -11.97 17.97 6.36
CA ASP A 123 -11.40 18.97 7.24
C ASP A 123 -10.67 18.34 8.45
N ILE A 124 -10.24 19.20 9.36
CA ILE A 124 -9.48 18.75 10.55
C ILE A 124 -10.30 17.87 11.48
N GLU A 125 -11.63 18.05 11.55
CA GLU A 125 -12.46 17.23 12.44
C GLU A 125 -12.62 15.80 11.86
N ASN A 126 -12.75 15.66 10.53
CA ASN A 126 -12.68 14.36 9.84
C ASN A 126 -11.31 13.71 10.09
N THR A 127 -10.22 14.48 9.97
CA THR A 127 -8.85 13.99 10.18
C THR A 127 -8.63 13.51 11.60
N LYS A 128 -9.03 14.27 12.61
CA LYS A 128 -8.91 13.88 14.03
C LYS A 128 -9.72 12.63 14.36
N ALA A 129 -10.94 12.55 13.83
CA ALA A 129 -11.79 11.37 14.00
C ALA A 129 -11.14 10.13 13.38
N ALA A 130 -10.59 10.27 12.17
CA ALA A 130 -9.89 9.18 11.48
C ALA A 130 -8.64 8.73 12.24
N VAL A 131 -7.78 9.64 12.67
CA VAL A 131 -6.59 9.35 13.47
C VAL A 131 -6.95 8.56 14.74
N LYS A 132 -8.04 8.94 15.41
CA LYS A 132 -8.51 8.22 16.60
C LYS A 132 -8.91 6.79 16.23
N VAL A 133 -9.79 6.60 15.25
CA VAL A 133 -10.29 5.29 14.82
C VAL A 133 -9.13 4.41 14.35
N PHE A 134 -8.25 4.94 13.51
CA PHE A 134 -7.12 4.16 12.97
C PHE A 134 -6.12 3.78 14.06
N ASN A 135 -5.86 4.63 15.05
CA ASN A 135 -5.00 4.25 16.17
C ASN A 135 -5.63 3.17 17.06
N GLU A 136 -6.94 3.25 17.32
CA GLU A 136 -7.66 2.27 18.14
C GLU A 136 -7.76 0.93 17.41
N ALA A 137 -8.20 0.92 16.15
CA ALA A 137 -8.28 -0.29 15.32
C ALA A 137 -6.89 -0.88 15.05
N GLY A 138 -5.92 -0.05 14.70
CA GLY A 138 -4.55 -0.48 14.46
C GLY A 138 -3.91 -1.14 15.68
N ALA A 139 -4.22 -0.69 16.90
CA ALA A 139 -3.78 -1.36 18.12
C ALA A 139 -4.39 -2.77 18.28
N VAL A 140 -5.62 -3.00 17.80
CA VAL A 140 -6.24 -4.34 17.76
C VAL A 140 -5.55 -5.22 16.74
N LEU A 141 -5.40 -4.75 15.50
CA LEU A 141 -4.76 -5.48 14.41
C LEU A 141 -3.31 -5.84 14.74
N LYS A 142 -2.57 -4.90 15.33
CA LYS A 142 -1.16 -5.10 15.71
C LYS A 142 -0.95 -6.24 16.69
N ARG A 143 -1.90 -6.53 17.59
CA ARG A 143 -1.82 -7.71 18.50
C ARG A 143 -1.84 -9.03 17.74
N GLU A 144 -2.43 -9.05 16.54
CA GLU A 144 -2.47 -10.21 15.64
C GLU A 144 -1.33 -10.17 14.59
N GLY A 145 -0.38 -9.22 14.71
CA GLY A 145 0.73 -9.06 13.77
C GLY A 145 0.35 -8.43 12.44
N ILE A 146 -0.81 -7.76 12.37
CA ILE A 146 -1.35 -7.12 11.17
C ILE A 146 -1.11 -5.60 11.27
N ILE A 147 -0.72 -4.99 10.16
CA ILE A 147 -0.52 -3.54 10.04
C ILE A 147 -1.74 -2.92 9.39
N LEU A 148 -2.31 -1.89 10.02
CA LEU A 148 -3.31 -1.04 9.39
C LEU A 148 -2.61 0.02 8.53
N ALA A 149 -3.02 0.17 7.29
CA ALA A 149 -2.57 1.23 6.40
C ALA A 149 -3.76 2.08 5.92
N TYR A 150 -3.59 3.39 5.92
CA TYR A 150 -4.52 4.32 5.31
C TYR A 150 -4.06 4.65 3.89
N HIS A 151 -4.97 4.68 2.93
CA HIS A 151 -4.74 5.07 1.55
C HIS A 151 -5.35 6.47 1.32
N ALA A 152 -4.49 7.47 1.07
CA ALA A 152 -4.88 8.87 0.90
C ALA A 152 -5.32 9.18 -0.54
N HIS A 153 -6.24 10.17 -0.70
CA HIS A 153 -6.82 10.55 -2.00
C HIS A 153 -6.50 11.98 -2.44
N GLY A 154 -5.64 12.71 -1.72
CA GLY A 154 -5.19 14.05 -2.09
C GLY A 154 -5.89 15.18 -1.33
N TYR A 155 -7.13 15.03 -0.87
CA TYR A 155 -7.80 16.04 -0.06
C TYR A 155 -7.16 16.22 1.33
N GLU A 156 -6.34 15.30 1.76
CA GLU A 156 -5.55 15.36 2.99
C GLU A 156 -4.43 16.39 2.93
N PHE A 157 -4.04 16.82 1.73
CA PHE A 157 -2.99 17.83 1.57
C PHE A 157 -3.49 19.27 1.72
N ARG A 158 -4.77 19.46 2.02
CA ARG A 158 -5.31 20.79 2.35
C ARG A 158 -4.56 21.41 3.52
N PRO A 159 -4.27 22.73 3.43
CA PRO A 159 -3.50 23.43 4.46
C PRO A 159 -4.15 23.32 5.85
N TYR A 160 -3.33 23.04 6.84
CA TYR A 160 -3.71 23.06 8.25
C TYR A 160 -2.52 23.49 9.12
N GLU A 161 -2.70 24.54 9.92
CA GLU A 161 -1.67 25.14 10.76
C GLU A 161 -0.38 25.45 9.94
N TYR A 162 0.75 24.82 10.30
CA TYR A 162 2.04 24.99 9.62
C TYR A 162 2.35 23.89 8.60
N GLY A 163 1.35 23.12 8.19
CA GLY A 163 1.47 22.02 7.25
C GLY A 163 0.15 21.70 6.56
N SER A 164 -0.21 20.43 6.51
CA SER A 164 -1.44 19.91 5.92
C SER A 164 -2.21 19.03 6.90
N LEU A 165 -3.44 18.66 6.54
CA LEU A 165 -4.20 17.64 7.28
C LEU A 165 -3.46 16.30 7.26
N PHE A 166 -2.76 15.98 6.17
CA PHE A 166 -1.90 14.80 6.08
C PHE A 166 -0.75 14.85 7.10
N ASP A 167 -0.09 16.00 7.25
CA ASP A 167 0.97 16.18 8.24
C ASP A 167 0.45 15.94 9.66
N TYR A 168 -0.75 16.47 9.96
CA TYR A 168 -1.40 16.17 11.23
C TYR A 168 -1.64 14.67 11.44
N MET A 169 -2.14 13.99 10.40
CA MET A 169 -2.39 12.54 10.44
C MET A 169 -1.09 11.76 10.69
N ALA A 170 -0.05 12.01 9.90
CA ALA A 170 1.23 11.32 10.01
C ALA A 170 1.90 11.54 11.36
N GLN A 171 1.88 12.77 11.90
CA GLN A 171 2.47 13.09 13.21
C GLN A 171 1.70 12.48 14.39
N ASN A 172 0.43 12.15 14.23
CA ASN A 172 -0.41 11.56 15.26
C ASN A 172 -0.67 10.06 15.06
N ALA A 173 -0.11 9.46 14.02
CA ALA A 173 -0.16 8.02 13.79
C ALA A 173 0.70 7.28 14.83
N LYS A 174 0.09 6.32 15.55
CA LYS A 174 0.75 5.48 16.57
C LYS A 174 0.67 4.00 16.23
N ASN A 175 -0.43 3.58 15.61
CA ASN A 175 -0.72 2.18 15.33
C ASN A 175 -1.24 1.97 13.89
N PHE A 176 -1.08 2.93 13.02
CA PHE A 176 -1.37 2.79 11.60
C PHE A 176 -0.26 3.43 10.77
N SER A 177 -0.20 3.08 9.51
CA SER A 177 0.79 3.51 8.53
C SER A 177 0.08 4.01 7.27
N LEU A 178 0.85 4.34 6.24
CA LEU A 178 0.34 4.80 4.95
C LEU A 178 0.56 3.73 3.88
N GLU A 179 -0.45 3.47 3.09
CA GLU A 179 -0.33 3.00 1.72
C GLU A 179 -0.38 4.22 0.81
N MET A 180 0.74 4.52 0.19
CA MET A 180 0.89 5.72 -0.63
C MET A 180 0.47 5.45 -2.07
N ASP A 181 -0.65 6.02 -2.52
CA ASP A 181 -0.99 6.06 -3.94
C ASP A 181 -0.29 7.24 -4.60
N VAL A 182 0.65 6.95 -5.48
CA VAL A 182 1.50 7.97 -6.12
C VAL A 182 0.72 8.90 -7.06
N PHE A 183 -0.38 8.40 -7.64
CA PHE A 183 -1.29 9.23 -8.46
C PHE A 183 -2.00 10.26 -7.57
N TRP A 184 -2.62 9.80 -6.48
CA TRP A 184 -3.38 10.70 -5.61
C TRP A 184 -2.51 11.71 -4.88
N ILE A 185 -1.27 11.33 -4.50
CA ILE A 185 -0.28 12.27 -3.96
C ILE A 185 0.02 13.37 -4.98
N THR A 186 0.38 12.97 -6.21
CA THR A 186 0.70 13.92 -7.29
C THR A 186 -0.53 14.75 -7.70
N HIS A 187 -1.70 14.12 -7.80
CA HIS A 187 -2.95 14.79 -8.12
C HIS A 187 -3.36 15.81 -7.05
N GLY A 188 -3.08 15.51 -5.79
CA GLY A 188 -3.28 16.42 -4.65
C GLY A 188 -2.24 17.56 -4.56
N GLY A 189 -1.25 17.60 -5.47
CA GLY A 189 -0.27 18.67 -5.57
C GLY A 189 1.03 18.44 -4.82
N GLU A 190 1.26 17.25 -4.28
CA GLU A 190 2.46 16.88 -3.53
C GLU A 190 3.41 16.02 -4.37
N ASP A 191 4.68 15.95 -3.94
CA ASP A 191 5.71 15.11 -4.54
C ASP A 191 5.84 13.80 -3.75
N PRO A 192 5.56 12.62 -4.34
CA PRO A 192 5.71 11.34 -3.67
C PRO A 192 7.12 11.07 -3.13
N ILE A 193 8.18 11.50 -3.83
CA ILE A 193 9.57 11.32 -3.37
C ILE A 193 9.84 12.19 -2.14
N ALA A 194 9.41 13.44 -2.17
CA ALA A 194 9.54 14.33 -1.02
C ALA A 194 8.74 13.81 0.20
N LEU A 195 7.58 13.20 -0.04
CA LEU A 195 6.77 12.60 1.02
C LEU A 195 7.43 11.36 1.64
N LEU A 196 8.05 10.51 0.81
CA LEU A 196 8.87 9.37 1.27
C LEU A 196 10.05 9.86 2.12
N ASP A 197 10.72 10.96 1.74
CA ASP A 197 11.81 11.54 2.51
C ASP A 197 11.33 12.13 3.85
N LYS A 198 10.16 12.76 3.85
CA LYS A 198 9.59 13.39 5.04
C LYS A 198 9.10 12.38 6.08
N TYR A 199 8.58 11.23 5.62
CA TYR A 199 7.95 10.22 6.46
C TYR A 199 8.44 8.79 6.13
N PRO A 200 9.76 8.51 6.26
CA PRO A 200 10.36 7.26 5.76
C PRO A 200 9.81 6.00 6.44
N ASP A 201 9.40 6.09 7.72
CA ASP A 201 8.90 4.94 8.49
C ASP A 201 7.36 4.82 8.45
N PHE A 202 6.69 5.76 7.80
CA PHE A 202 5.23 5.79 7.77
C PHE A 202 4.65 5.05 6.56
N VAL A 203 5.35 5.04 5.44
CA VAL A 203 4.92 4.37 4.21
C VAL A 203 5.31 2.89 4.25
N VAL A 204 4.32 2.00 4.13
CA VAL A 204 4.54 0.54 4.20
C VAL A 204 4.18 -0.20 2.91
N MET A 205 3.36 0.41 2.07
CA MET A 205 2.93 -0.10 0.76
C MET A 205 2.75 1.06 -0.21
N LEU A 206 2.78 0.77 -1.52
CA LEU A 206 2.46 1.74 -2.57
C LEU A 206 1.35 1.23 -3.49
N HIS A 207 0.46 2.12 -3.91
CA HIS A 207 -0.24 1.99 -5.19
C HIS A 207 0.56 2.72 -6.27
N LEU A 208 0.91 1.98 -7.31
CA LEU A 208 1.58 2.49 -8.50
C LEU A 208 0.54 2.73 -9.59
N LYS A 209 0.26 4.00 -9.83
CA LYS A 209 -0.75 4.49 -10.75
C LYS A 209 -0.21 5.73 -11.43
N ASP A 210 -0.06 5.72 -12.76
CA ASP A 210 0.54 6.82 -13.48
C ASP A 210 -0.52 7.71 -14.12
N MET A 211 -0.19 8.97 -14.27
CA MET A 211 -1.09 10.05 -14.66
C MET A 211 -0.73 10.57 -16.05
N GLU A 212 -1.73 10.71 -16.93
CA GLU A 212 -1.55 11.27 -18.27
C GLU A 212 -0.82 12.61 -18.23
N LYS A 213 0.09 12.81 -19.20
CA LYS A 213 0.91 14.03 -19.30
C LYS A 213 0.07 15.28 -19.51
N GLY A 214 0.33 16.30 -18.70
CA GLY A 214 -0.33 17.60 -18.79
C GLY A 214 -1.63 17.69 -17.97
N LEU A 215 -2.08 16.59 -17.36
CA LEU A 215 -3.22 16.63 -16.44
C LEU A 215 -2.87 17.51 -15.24
N GLN A 216 -3.75 18.43 -14.90
CA GLN A 216 -3.65 19.24 -13.68
C GLN A 216 -4.46 18.56 -12.59
N GLY A 217 -3.82 18.31 -11.45
CA GLY A 217 -4.48 17.74 -10.31
C GLY A 217 -5.28 18.78 -9.48
N ASN A 218 -5.96 18.29 -8.46
CA ASN A 218 -6.69 19.09 -7.46
C ASN A 218 -6.89 18.26 -6.19
N ASP A 219 -7.42 18.88 -5.15
CA ASP A 219 -7.65 18.27 -3.84
C ASP A 219 -9.06 17.68 -3.65
N SER A 220 -9.75 17.33 -4.74
CA SER A 220 -11.11 16.78 -4.65
C SER A 220 -11.19 15.30 -4.27
N GLY A 221 -10.09 14.55 -4.44
CA GLY A 221 -10.09 13.09 -4.32
C GLY A 221 -10.87 12.39 -5.44
N SER A 222 -11.07 13.06 -6.57
CA SER A 222 -11.79 12.55 -7.74
C SER A 222 -11.05 12.90 -9.01
N ALA A 223 -10.91 11.95 -9.93
CA ALA A 223 -10.30 12.11 -11.22
C ALA A 223 -11.01 11.24 -12.27
N ASP A 224 -10.86 11.60 -13.55
CA ASP A 224 -11.30 10.71 -14.64
C ASP A 224 -10.35 9.51 -14.70
N VAL A 225 -10.87 8.31 -14.45
CA VAL A 225 -10.09 7.07 -14.45
C VAL A 225 -9.44 6.77 -15.81
N GLU A 226 -9.97 7.33 -16.90
CA GLU A 226 -9.37 7.18 -18.24
C GLU A 226 -8.04 7.94 -18.38
N THR A 227 -7.68 8.79 -17.43
CA THR A 227 -6.37 9.44 -17.35
C THR A 227 -5.28 8.55 -16.76
N ASN A 228 -5.62 7.34 -16.30
CA ASN A 228 -4.63 6.34 -15.91
C ASN A 228 -3.94 5.78 -17.16
N VAL A 229 -2.62 5.78 -17.15
CA VAL A 229 -1.79 5.33 -18.28
C VAL A 229 -0.80 4.26 -17.84
N ILE A 230 -0.19 3.58 -18.82
CA ILE A 230 0.88 2.60 -18.56
C ILE A 230 1.96 3.24 -17.71
N LEU A 231 2.38 2.57 -16.65
CA LEU A 231 3.44 3.05 -15.74
C LEU A 231 4.73 3.40 -16.52
N GLY A 232 5.28 4.57 -16.21
CA GLY A 232 6.44 5.14 -16.90
C GLY A 232 6.13 5.85 -18.23
N GLN A 233 4.87 5.91 -18.66
CA GLN A 233 4.46 6.66 -19.86
C GLN A 233 3.76 7.98 -19.51
N GLY A 234 3.35 8.15 -18.26
CA GLY A 234 2.70 9.33 -17.75
C GLY A 234 3.68 10.43 -17.33
N GLN A 235 3.24 11.26 -16.38
CA GLN A 235 4.03 12.39 -15.86
C GLN A 235 4.64 12.13 -14.48
N ILE A 236 4.30 11.01 -13.82
CA ILE A 236 4.82 10.67 -12.50
C ILE A 236 6.16 9.94 -12.68
N ASP A 237 7.18 10.31 -11.90
CA ASP A 237 8.46 9.61 -11.89
C ASP A 237 8.36 8.26 -11.15
N ILE A 238 7.66 7.32 -11.77
CA ILE A 238 7.45 5.96 -11.21
C ILE A 238 8.78 5.27 -10.91
N GLU A 239 9.78 5.39 -11.79
CA GLU A 239 11.08 4.76 -11.59
C GLU A 239 11.81 5.32 -10.37
N GLY A 240 11.86 6.65 -10.22
CA GLY A 240 12.45 7.31 -9.06
C GLY A 240 11.75 6.95 -7.76
N ILE A 241 10.42 6.92 -7.77
CA ILE A 241 9.60 6.55 -6.60
C ILE A 241 9.85 5.09 -6.19
N VAL A 242 9.84 4.15 -7.14
CA VAL A 242 10.10 2.72 -6.87
C VAL A 242 11.49 2.52 -6.27
N LYS A 243 12.53 3.16 -6.84
CA LYS A 243 13.90 3.11 -6.30
C LYS A 243 13.98 3.68 -4.90
N LYS A 244 13.35 4.82 -4.65
CA LYS A 244 13.35 5.47 -3.35
C LYS A 244 12.65 4.62 -2.29
N ALA A 245 11.46 4.13 -2.60
CA ALA A 245 10.69 3.27 -1.70
C ALA A 245 11.44 1.95 -1.40
N TYR A 246 12.07 1.34 -2.42
CA TYR A 246 12.91 0.17 -2.22
C TYR A 246 14.07 0.44 -1.25
N GLN A 247 14.76 1.56 -1.39
CA GLN A 247 15.84 1.96 -0.47
C GLN A 247 15.37 2.15 0.97
N GLN A 248 14.11 2.51 1.16
CA GLN A 248 13.47 2.65 2.47
C GLN A 248 12.85 1.35 3.01
N GLY A 249 12.97 0.24 2.27
CA GLY A 249 12.46 -1.07 2.69
C GLY A 249 10.96 -1.30 2.44
N VAL A 250 10.30 -0.47 1.65
CA VAL A 250 8.92 -0.71 1.20
C VAL A 250 8.94 -1.89 0.22
N ARG A 251 8.40 -3.02 0.67
CA ARG A 251 8.47 -4.29 -0.07
C ARG A 251 7.36 -4.48 -1.09
N TYR A 252 6.15 -4.06 -0.76
CA TYR A 252 4.95 -4.33 -1.54
C TYR A 252 4.47 -3.11 -2.29
N MET A 253 4.34 -3.23 -3.61
CA MET A 253 3.87 -2.18 -4.49
C MET A 253 2.84 -2.77 -5.46
N PHE A 254 1.64 -2.24 -5.46
CA PHE A 254 0.52 -2.76 -6.25
C PHE A 254 0.23 -1.85 -7.44
N ILE A 255 0.15 -2.43 -8.63
CA ILE A 255 -0.38 -1.72 -9.79
C ILE A 255 -1.87 -1.46 -9.53
N GLU A 256 -2.29 -0.21 -9.68
CA GLU A 256 -3.69 0.14 -9.74
C GLU A 256 -3.97 0.92 -11.03
N ASP A 257 -4.77 0.35 -11.90
CA ASP A 257 -5.22 0.96 -13.15
C ASP A 257 -6.73 0.80 -13.23
N GLU A 258 -7.43 1.89 -13.13
CA GLU A 258 -8.89 1.90 -13.11
C GLU A 258 -9.51 2.17 -14.47
N SER A 259 -8.69 2.41 -15.51
CA SER A 259 -9.16 2.72 -16.84
C SER A 259 -9.85 1.54 -17.53
N SER A 260 -10.62 1.82 -18.56
CA SER A 260 -11.22 0.79 -19.42
C SER A 260 -10.16 -0.06 -20.15
N ARG A 261 -8.90 0.39 -20.17
CA ARG A 261 -7.75 -0.24 -20.84
C ARG A 261 -6.92 -1.16 -19.92
N VAL A 262 -7.36 -1.41 -18.70
CA VAL A 262 -6.64 -2.17 -17.66
C VAL A 262 -6.04 -3.49 -18.18
N ILE A 263 -6.80 -4.26 -18.98
CA ILE A 263 -6.35 -5.55 -19.53
C ILE A 263 -5.14 -5.41 -20.44
N GLU A 264 -5.04 -4.31 -21.17
CA GLU A 264 -3.92 -4.00 -22.05
C GLU A 264 -2.75 -3.35 -21.30
N GLN A 265 -3.07 -2.46 -20.35
CA GLN A 265 -2.08 -1.61 -19.67
C GLN A 265 -1.30 -2.34 -18.58
N VAL A 266 -1.96 -3.19 -17.77
CA VAL A 266 -1.32 -3.86 -16.63
C VAL A 266 -0.13 -4.73 -17.03
N PRO A 267 -0.19 -5.59 -18.07
CA PRO A 267 0.98 -6.37 -18.49
C PRO A 267 2.17 -5.50 -18.94
N LYS A 268 1.89 -4.35 -19.58
CA LYS A 268 2.94 -3.41 -20.01
C LYS A 268 3.54 -2.68 -18.81
N SER A 269 2.72 -2.25 -17.87
CA SER A 269 3.13 -1.65 -16.60
C SER A 269 4.01 -2.60 -15.79
N LEU A 270 3.61 -3.86 -15.68
CA LEU A 270 4.41 -4.90 -15.01
C LEU A 270 5.77 -5.12 -15.71
N SER A 271 5.78 -5.12 -17.04
CA SER A 271 7.02 -5.24 -17.82
C SER A 271 7.97 -4.05 -17.56
N PHE A 272 7.44 -2.83 -17.51
CA PHE A 272 8.20 -1.65 -17.14
C PHE A 272 8.78 -1.78 -15.73
N LEU A 273 7.97 -2.14 -14.73
CA LEU A 273 8.44 -2.29 -13.35
C LEU A 273 9.56 -3.34 -13.23
N LYS A 274 9.43 -4.48 -13.93
CA LYS A 274 10.46 -5.53 -13.97
C LYS A 274 11.76 -5.08 -14.65
N SER A 275 11.74 -4.03 -15.44
CA SER A 275 12.93 -3.47 -16.11
C SER A 275 13.71 -2.49 -15.21
N ILE A 276 13.13 -2.03 -14.09
CA ILE A 276 13.77 -1.07 -13.19
C ILE A 276 14.91 -1.79 -12.44
N SER A 277 16.14 -1.25 -12.57
CA SER A 277 17.28 -1.71 -11.77
C SER A 277 17.21 -1.13 -10.36
N LEU A 278 17.15 -1.98 -9.37
CA LEU A 278 17.07 -1.62 -7.95
C LEU A 278 18.45 -1.68 -7.25
N ASN A 279 19.53 -1.80 -8.02
CA ASN A 279 20.90 -1.88 -7.52
C ASN A 279 21.46 -0.51 -7.12
#